data_9f72fa6b921feb2b8b1cbd268b288362
#
_entry.id   9f72fa6b921feb2b8b1cbd268b288362
#
_cell.length_a   1.000
_cell.length_b   1.000
_cell.length_c   1.000
_cell.angle_alpha   90.00
_cell.angle_beta   90.00
_cell.angle_gamma   90.00
#
_symmetry.space_group_name_H-M   'P 1'
#
loop_
_entity.id
_entity.type
_entity.pdbx_description
1 polymer ?
#
loop_
_entity_poly.entity_id
_entity_poly.type
_entity_poly.pdbx_seq_one_letter_code
_entity_poly.pdbx_strand_id
1 'polypeptide(L)'
;MTDKDRISQLIEIVNRHLRREIILESVKPHNPVEARFFPPPWVLLGTGNYAAVFAHPSYPNEAIKVYAPNRSGFEDEVEVYRRIGTHPAFSQCFYAEDNVLILKRMKGVTLYNCLHQGIRIPGQVILDIDRALDYARTKGLNPRDVHGKNVMMYEGRGLVVDISDFLKQGSGSSWNDFKRFYFWIYRPFLSPVKIRIPLKLLDFTRLTYRWLRSVLRRES
;
A
#
# COMPACT_ATOMS: atom_id res chain seq x y z
N MET A 1 -30.75 -0.12 1.66
CA MET A 1 -29.66 0.61 2.33
C MET A 1 -28.78 1.19 1.25
N THR A 2 -28.63 2.49 1.20
CA THR A 2 -27.74 3.15 0.22
C THR A 2 -26.27 2.99 0.64
N ASP A 3 -25.34 3.17 -0.31
CA ASP A 3 -23.92 3.15 0.02
C ASP A 3 -23.54 4.21 1.07
N LYS A 4 -24.25 5.35 1.05
CA LYS A 4 -24.06 6.43 2.03
C LYS A 4 -24.47 6.00 3.43
N ASP A 5 -25.62 5.34 3.58
CA ASP A 5 -26.09 4.85 4.87
C ASP A 5 -25.13 3.81 5.45
N ARG A 6 -24.61 2.94 4.57
CA ARG A 6 -23.64 1.91 4.93
C ARG A 6 -22.33 2.51 5.45
N ILE A 7 -21.80 3.52 4.78
CA ILE A 7 -20.57 4.20 5.22
C ILE A 7 -20.82 4.94 6.54
N SER A 8 -21.97 5.59 6.72
CA SER A 8 -22.31 6.26 7.97
C SER A 8 -22.37 5.30 9.16
N GLN A 9 -22.95 4.11 8.99
CA GLN A 9 -22.93 3.07 10.02
C GLN A 9 -21.51 2.57 10.32
N LEU A 10 -20.68 2.40 9.28
CA LEU A 10 -19.29 2.00 9.48
C LEU A 10 -18.49 3.06 10.26
N ILE A 11 -18.68 4.35 9.97
CA ILE A 11 -18.06 5.46 10.72
C ILE A 11 -18.42 5.35 12.20
N GLU A 12 -19.69 5.10 12.51
CA GLU A 12 -20.16 4.97 13.90
C GLU A 12 -19.47 3.78 14.62
N ILE A 13 -19.38 2.63 13.96
CA ILE A 13 -18.71 1.44 14.50
C ILE A 13 -17.21 1.71 14.70
N VAL A 14 -16.54 2.33 13.73
CA VAL A 14 -15.13 2.70 13.86
C VAL A 14 -14.91 3.62 15.05
N ASN A 15 -15.73 4.65 15.22
CA ASN A 15 -15.58 5.63 16.30
C ASN A 15 -15.91 5.04 17.68
N ARG A 16 -16.93 4.17 17.77
CA ARG A 16 -17.37 3.59 19.06
C ARG A 16 -16.48 2.45 19.54
N HIS A 17 -15.95 1.63 18.62
CA HIS A 17 -15.21 0.42 18.97
C HIS A 17 -13.73 0.54 18.62
N LEU A 18 -13.36 0.63 17.33
CA LEU A 18 -11.96 0.54 16.92
C LEU A 18 -11.13 1.68 17.54
N ARG A 19 -11.53 2.93 17.38
CA ARG A 19 -10.75 4.10 17.82
C ARG A 19 -10.57 4.17 19.34
N ARG A 20 -11.53 3.70 20.11
CA ARG A 20 -11.49 3.77 21.58
C ARG A 20 -10.55 2.74 22.20
N GLU A 21 -10.42 1.61 21.55
CA GLU A 21 -9.74 0.46 22.13
C GLU A 21 -8.43 0.11 21.44
N ILE A 22 -8.21 0.62 20.22
CA ILE A 22 -6.98 0.31 19.48
C ILE A 22 -5.75 0.89 20.17
N ILE A 23 -4.71 0.07 20.27
CA ILE A 23 -3.38 0.47 20.76
C ILE A 23 -2.39 0.32 19.61
N LEU A 24 -1.98 1.46 19.03
CA LEU A 24 -0.93 1.52 18.02
C LEU A 24 0.31 2.16 18.63
N GLU A 25 1.43 1.48 18.52
CA GLU A 25 2.74 1.97 18.98
C GLU A 25 3.68 2.26 17.81
N SER A 26 4.38 3.37 17.95
CA SER A 26 5.45 3.78 17.04
C SER A 26 6.80 3.57 17.73
N VAL A 27 7.36 2.36 17.65
CA VAL A 27 8.58 1.98 18.38
C VAL A 27 9.81 2.70 17.85
N LYS A 28 9.95 2.85 16.54
CA LYS A 28 11.07 3.58 15.89
C LYS A 28 10.58 4.38 14.70
N PRO A 29 11.19 5.54 14.38
CA PRO A 29 10.74 6.45 13.32
C PRO A 29 10.61 5.82 11.92
N HIS A 30 11.41 4.82 11.61
CA HIS A 30 11.47 4.18 10.28
C HIS A 30 10.96 2.73 10.26
N ASN A 31 10.41 2.26 11.38
CA ASN A 31 9.81 0.92 11.46
C ASN A 31 8.29 1.01 11.27
N PRO A 32 7.67 -0.05 10.76
CA PRO A 32 6.22 -0.17 10.78
C PRO A 32 5.67 0.02 12.20
N VAL A 33 4.49 0.62 12.29
CA VAL A 33 3.75 0.71 13.55
C VAL A 33 3.36 -0.68 14.04
N GLU A 34 3.29 -0.87 15.34
CA GLU A 34 2.86 -2.11 15.96
C GLU A 34 1.42 -1.97 16.45
N ALA A 35 0.53 -2.83 15.98
CA ALA A 35 -0.83 -2.94 16.52
C ALA A 35 -0.78 -3.88 17.74
N ARG A 36 -0.65 -3.30 18.93
CA ARG A 36 -0.56 -4.05 20.19
C ARG A 36 -1.88 -4.65 20.61
N PHE A 37 -2.97 -3.91 20.36
CA PHE A 37 -4.31 -4.36 20.63
C PHE A 37 -5.30 -3.77 19.63
N PHE A 38 -6.30 -4.53 19.28
CA PHE A 38 -7.50 -4.10 18.57
C PHE A 38 -8.65 -5.04 18.94
N PRO A 39 -9.88 -4.51 19.11
CA PRO A 39 -11.00 -5.32 19.59
C PRO A 39 -11.54 -6.26 18.51
N PRO A 40 -12.07 -7.43 18.88
CA PRO A 40 -12.87 -8.23 17.93
C PRO A 40 -14.13 -7.44 17.52
N PRO A 41 -14.68 -7.64 16.31
CA PRO A 41 -14.27 -8.61 15.28
C PRO A 41 -13.29 -8.04 14.23
N TRP A 42 -12.60 -6.93 14.54
CA TRP A 42 -11.64 -6.32 13.63
C TRP A 42 -10.51 -7.29 13.27
N VAL A 43 -10.05 -7.23 12.03
CA VAL A 43 -8.95 -8.06 11.50
C VAL A 43 -7.87 -7.14 10.96
N LEU A 44 -6.63 -7.32 11.44
CA LEU A 44 -5.48 -6.60 10.93
C LEU A 44 -5.12 -7.11 9.53
N LEU A 45 -5.13 -6.22 8.55
CA LEU A 45 -4.69 -6.51 7.17
C LEU A 45 -3.18 -6.28 6.99
N GLY A 46 -2.61 -5.33 7.71
CA GLY A 46 -1.19 -5.02 7.66
C GLY A 46 -0.83 -3.72 8.37
N THR A 47 0.47 -3.50 8.52
CA THR A 47 1.03 -2.28 9.12
C THR A 47 2.07 -1.66 8.20
N GLY A 48 2.09 -0.34 8.14
CA GLY A 48 3.08 0.48 7.46
C GLY A 48 3.84 1.38 8.43
N ASN A 49 4.67 2.27 7.90
CA ASN A 49 5.47 3.18 8.72
C ASN A 49 4.63 4.22 9.49
N TYR A 50 3.41 4.49 9.05
CA TYR A 50 2.57 5.57 9.59
C TYR A 50 1.29 5.05 10.23
N ALA A 51 0.75 3.95 9.72
CA ALA A 51 -0.59 3.48 10.03
C ALA A 51 -0.70 1.96 10.02
N ALA A 52 -1.76 1.46 10.66
CA ALA A 52 -2.25 0.10 10.52
C ALA A 52 -3.56 0.08 9.72
N VAL A 53 -3.80 -1.00 8.99
CA VAL A 53 -4.98 -1.19 8.14
C VAL A 53 -5.78 -2.37 8.64
N PHE A 54 -7.08 -2.15 8.86
CA PHE A 54 -8.01 -3.14 9.39
C PHE A 54 -9.16 -3.41 8.43
N ALA A 55 -9.79 -4.58 8.58
CA ALA A 55 -11.05 -4.93 7.97
C ALA A 55 -12.07 -5.31 9.04
N HIS A 56 -13.35 -5.17 8.70
CA HIS A 56 -14.45 -5.64 9.52
C HIS A 56 -15.26 -6.69 8.75
N PRO A 57 -15.65 -7.85 9.35
CA PRO A 57 -16.35 -8.92 8.64
C PRO A 57 -17.67 -8.47 7.97
N SER A 58 -18.43 -7.59 8.63
CA SER A 58 -19.67 -7.04 8.07
C SER A 58 -19.45 -6.01 6.97
N TYR A 59 -18.22 -5.55 6.76
CA TYR A 59 -17.83 -4.55 5.76
C TYR A 59 -16.64 -5.06 4.93
N PRO A 60 -16.81 -6.15 4.16
CA PRO A 60 -15.70 -6.85 3.48
C PRO A 60 -15.09 -6.07 2.31
N ASN A 61 -15.75 -5.00 1.84
CA ASN A 61 -15.30 -4.19 0.72
C ASN A 61 -14.65 -2.87 1.17
N GLU A 62 -14.58 -2.61 2.46
CA GLU A 62 -13.94 -1.44 3.07
C GLU A 62 -12.70 -1.85 3.84
N ALA A 63 -11.73 -0.95 3.88
CA ALA A 63 -10.53 -1.04 4.70
C ALA A 63 -10.41 0.23 5.54
N ILE A 64 -10.07 0.07 6.80
CA ILE A 64 -9.93 1.17 7.74
C ILE A 64 -8.45 1.37 8.03
N LYS A 65 -7.89 2.49 7.59
CA LYS A 65 -6.50 2.87 7.85
C LYS A 65 -6.46 3.83 9.03
N VAL A 66 -5.77 3.43 10.10
CA VAL A 66 -5.65 4.21 11.34
C VAL A 66 -4.19 4.63 11.49
N TYR A 67 -3.95 5.92 11.49
CA TYR A 67 -2.62 6.49 11.72
C TYR A 67 -2.24 6.38 13.20
N ALA A 68 -1.00 5.98 13.45
CA ALA A 68 -0.50 5.91 14.82
C ALA A 68 -0.29 7.31 15.42
N PRO A 69 -0.42 7.48 16.74
CA PRO A 69 -0.10 8.73 17.41
C PRO A 69 1.32 9.21 17.06
N ASN A 70 1.48 10.53 16.90
CA ASN A 70 2.74 11.18 16.56
C ASN A 70 3.34 10.79 15.19
N ARG A 71 2.54 10.22 14.28
CA ARG A 71 2.92 10.01 12.88
C ARG A 71 2.24 11.05 11.99
N SER A 72 3.07 11.74 11.21
CA SER A 72 2.61 12.69 10.19
C SER A 72 2.17 11.95 8.92
N GLY A 73 1.51 12.69 8.01
CA GLY A 73 1.17 12.20 6.66
C GLY A 73 -0.30 11.86 6.46
N PHE A 74 -1.14 11.97 7.50
CA PHE A 74 -2.58 11.78 7.36
C PHE A 74 -3.19 12.80 6.38
N GLU A 75 -2.96 14.08 6.60
CA GLU A 75 -3.47 15.16 5.74
C GLU A 75 -2.92 15.07 4.31
N ASP A 76 -1.64 14.71 4.18
CA ASP A 76 -1.02 14.47 2.87
C ASP A 76 -1.75 13.35 2.12
N GLU A 77 -2.05 12.23 2.76
CA GLU A 77 -2.74 11.11 2.12
C GLU A 77 -4.19 11.46 1.77
N VAL A 78 -4.89 12.23 2.61
CA VAL A 78 -6.23 12.77 2.30
C VAL A 78 -6.18 13.60 1.03
N GLU A 79 -5.22 14.51 0.92
CA GLU A 79 -5.04 15.34 -0.27
C GLU A 79 -4.67 14.51 -1.50
N VAL A 80 -3.86 13.46 -1.35
CA VAL A 80 -3.56 12.53 -2.46
C VAL A 80 -4.84 11.88 -2.96
N TYR A 81 -5.69 11.34 -2.07
CA TYR A 81 -6.97 10.74 -2.46
C TYR A 81 -7.89 11.75 -3.13
N ARG A 82 -7.93 12.99 -2.64
CA ARG A 82 -8.73 14.06 -3.24
C ARG A 82 -8.29 14.35 -4.69
N ARG A 83 -6.99 14.40 -4.97
CA ARG A 83 -6.45 14.65 -6.33
C ARG A 83 -6.64 13.47 -7.26
N ILE A 84 -6.41 12.25 -6.77
CA ILE A 84 -6.60 11.02 -7.57
C ILE A 84 -8.07 10.85 -7.95
N GLY A 85 -9.00 11.14 -7.04
CA GLY A 85 -10.42 10.92 -7.27
C GLY A 85 -10.74 9.43 -7.47
N THR A 86 -11.67 9.13 -8.38
CA THR A 86 -12.06 7.75 -8.70
C THR A 86 -11.24 7.25 -9.88
N HIS A 87 -10.46 6.19 -9.65
CA HIS A 87 -9.67 5.54 -10.69
C HIS A 87 -9.54 4.03 -10.39
N PRO A 88 -9.70 3.15 -11.38
CA PRO A 88 -9.80 1.69 -11.16
C PRO A 88 -8.55 1.06 -10.53
N ALA A 89 -7.37 1.63 -10.75
CA ALA A 89 -6.12 1.10 -10.21
C ALA A 89 -5.78 1.60 -8.80
N PHE A 90 -6.54 2.54 -8.24
CA PHE A 90 -6.35 3.08 -6.89
C PHE A 90 -7.55 2.78 -6.01
N SER A 91 -7.32 2.80 -4.70
CA SER A 91 -8.40 2.82 -3.72
C SER A 91 -9.14 4.16 -3.78
N GLN A 92 -10.35 4.18 -3.26
CA GLN A 92 -11.17 5.39 -3.10
C GLN A 92 -11.32 5.68 -1.61
N CYS A 93 -11.19 6.94 -1.21
CA CYS A 93 -11.45 7.40 0.14
C CYS A 93 -12.93 7.77 0.27
N PHE A 94 -13.63 7.14 1.22
CA PHE A 94 -15.03 7.41 1.53
C PHE A 94 -15.20 8.35 2.73
N TYR A 95 -14.21 8.35 3.64
CA TYR A 95 -14.21 9.16 4.85
C TYR A 95 -12.78 9.37 5.32
N ALA A 96 -12.50 10.56 5.83
CA ALA A 96 -11.22 10.94 6.40
C ALA A 96 -11.43 11.95 7.52
N GLU A 97 -11.16 11.56 8.76
CA GLU A 97 -11.22 12.42 9.94
C GLU A 97 -10.40 11.82 11.09
N ASP A 98 -9.81 12.64 11.93
CA ASP A 98 -9.19 12.24 13.19
C ASP A 98 -8.18 11.07 13.05
N ASN A 99 -7.29 11.14 12.07
CA ASN A 99 -6.30 10.10 11.77
C ASN A 99 -6.88 8.75 11.30
N VAL A 100 -8.14 8.72 10.86
CA VAL A 100 -8.79 7.54 10.29
C VAL A 100 -9.21 7.80 8.86
N LEU A 101 -8.89 6.85 7.98
CA LEU A 101 -9.40 6.79 6.61
C LEU A 101 -10.28 5.55 6.46
N ILE A 102 -11.47 5.71 5.88
CA ILE A 102 -12.27 4.58 5.38
C ILE A 102 -12.11 4.54 3.87
N LEU A 103 -11.54 3.46 3.40
CA LEU A 103 -11.09 3.28 2.03
C LEU A 103 -11.84 2.11 1.37
N LYS A 104 -12.00 2.17 0.05
CA LYS A 104 -12.36 0.98 -0.73
C LYS A 104 -11.27 -0.07 -0.56
N ARG A 105 -11.64 -1.26 -0.08
CA ARG A 105 -10.69 -2.36 0.06
C ARG A 105 -10.25 -2.88 -1.30
N MET A 106 -8.97 -2.80 -1.56
CA MET A 106 -8.37 -3.40 -2.75
C MET A 106 -8.14 -4.90 -2.50
N LYS A 107 -8.70 -5.73 -3.36
CA LYS A 107 -8.51 -7.19 -3.33
C LYS A 107 -7.34 -7.55 -4.23
N GLY A 108 -6.60 -8.61 -3.88
CA GLY A 108 -5.49 -9.09 -4.71
C GLY A 108 -4.29 -9.57 -3.89
N VAL A 109 -3.21 -9.85 -4.61
CA VAL A 109 -1.94 -10.31 -4.03
C VAL A 109 -0.86 -9.29 -4.40
N THR A 110 -0.06 -8.86 -3.43
CA THR A 110 1.07 -7.95 -3.70
C THR A 110 2.06 -8.59 -4.66
N LEU A 111 2.71 -7.82 -5.52
CA LEU A 111 3.71 -8.39 -6.43
C LEU A 111 4.87 -9.04 -5.67
N TYR A 112 5.18 -8.55 -4.47
CA TYR A 112 6.11 -9.19 -3.54
C TYR A 112 5.64 -10.62 -3.18
N ASN A 113 4.37 -10.78 -2.80
CA ASN A 113 3.80 -12.08 -2.47
C ASN A 113 3.61 -12.96 -3.70
N CYS A 114 3.35 -12.39 -4.88
CA CYS A 114 3.34 -13.15 -6.13
C CYS A 114 4.70 -13.82 -6.37
N LEU A 115 5.81 -13.10 -6.18
CA LEU A 115 7.17 -13.65 -6.30
C LEU A 115 7.42 -14.74 -5.25
N HIS A 116 6.97 -14.51 -4.00
CA HIS A 116 7.14 -15.49 -2.93
C HIS A 116 6.35 -16.78 -3.18
N GLN A 117 5.12 -16.67 -3.65
CA GLN A 117 4.21 -17.79 -3.86
C GLN A 117 4.37 -18.47 -5.22
N GLY A 118 5.22 -17.93 -6.11
CA GLY A 118 5.38 -18.43 -7.48
C GLY A 118 4.14 -18.14 -8.34
N ILE A 119 3.35 -17.12 -7.99
CA ILE A 119 2.21 -16.68 -8.79
C ILE A 119 2.74 -15.88 -9.99
N ARG A 120 2.36 -16.28 -11.19
CA ARG A 120 2.78 -15.61 -12.42
C ARG A 120 2.24 -14.17 -12.48
N ILE A 121 3.13 -13.22 -12.74
CA ILE A 121 2.79 -11.81 -12.95
C ILE A 121 2.74 -11.55 -14.47
N PRO A 122 1.57 -11.33 -15.08
CA PRO A 122 1.45 -10.97 -16.49
C PRO A 122 2.05 -9.58 -16.78
N GLY A 123 2.53 -9.36 -18.01
CA GLY A 123 3.03 -8.05 -18.43
C GLY A 123 1.98 -6.94 -18.34
N GLN A 124 0.70 -7.30 -18.49
CA GLN A 124 -0.41 -6.35 -18.34
C GLN A 124 -0.44 -5.68 -16.97
N VAL A 125 -0.08 -6.41 -15.90
CA VAL A 125 0.01 -5.86 -14.54
C VAL A 125 1.02 -4.71 -14.46
N ILE A 126 2.18 -4.88 -15.09
CA ILE A 126 3.22 -3.82 -15.14
C ILE A 126 2.73 -2.60 -15.91
N LEU A 127 2.08 -2.82 -17.06
CA LEU A 127 1.51 -1.73 -17.88
C LEU A 127 0.39 -0.98 -17.15
N ASP A 128 -0.47 -1.69 -16.43
CA ASP A 128 -1.56 -1.07 -15.65
C ASP A 128 -1.00 -0.18 -14.54
N ILE A 129 0.03 -0.64 -13.84
CA ILE A 129 0.69 0.16 -12.80
C ILE A 129 1.39 1.37 -13.41
N ASP A 130 2.12 1.23 -14.53
CA ASP A 130 2.73 2.38 -15.23
C ASP A 130 1.68 3.44 -15.57
N ARG A 131 0.57 3.04 -16.19
CA ARG A 131 -0.54 3.95 -16.53
C ARG A 131 -1.15 4.63 -15.31
N ALA A 132 -1.30 3.89 -14.21
CA ALA A 132 -1.79 4.45 -12.95
C ALA A 132 -0.83 5.51 -12.39
N LEU A 133 0.47 5.26 -12.41
CA LEU A 133 1.47 6.22 -11.94
C LEU A 133 1.54 7.45 -12.86
N ASP A 134 1.41 7.27 -14.18
CA ASP A 134 1.32 8.39 -15.13
C ASP A 134 0.07 9.23 -14.88
N TYR A 135 -1.08 8.59 -14.65
CA TYR A 135 -2.30 9.29 -14.24
C TYR A 135 -2.08 10.11 -12.96
N ALA A 136 -1.45 9.54 -11.94
CA ALA A 136 -1.15 10.29 -10.71
C ALA A 136 -0.28 11.53 -11.00
N ARG A 137 0.71 11.44 -11.91
CA ARG A 137 1.53 12.59 -12.33
C ARG A 137 0.69 13.68 -13.00
N THR A 138 -0.30 13.33 -13.83
CA THR A 138 -1.22 14.32 -14.42
C THR A 138 -2.06 15.07 -13.37
N LYS A 139 -2.19 14.49 -12.16
CA LYS A 139 -2.86 15.12 -11.02
C LYS A 139 -1.92 15.97 -10.14
N GLY A 140 -0.71 16.23 -10.59
CA GLY A 140 0.30 16.98 -9.84
C GLY A 140 0.88 16.21 -8.64
N LEU A 141 0.82 14.87 -8.69
CA LEU A 141 1.38 14.00 -7.68
C LEU A 141 2.75 13.46 -8.11
N ASN A 142 3.57 13.10 -7.14
CA ASN A 142 4.89 12.49 -7.36
C ASN A 142 4.88 11.04 -6.87
N PRO A 143 4.56 10.05 -7.73
CA PRO A 143 4.55 8.65 -7.34
C PRO A 143 5.93 8.17 -6.90
N ARG A 144 6.14 8.11 -5.60
CA ARG A 144 7.38 7.62 -4.98
C ARG A 144 7.09 6.47 -4.03
N ASP A 145 8.13 5.79 -3.62
CA ASP A 145 8.07 4.58 -2.77
C ASP A 145 7.17 3.46 -3.34
N VAL A 146 7.01 3.44 -4.68
CA VAL A 146 6.27 2.39 -5.37
C VAL A 146 7.17 1.18 -5.52
N HIS A 147 6.88 0.13 -4.77
CA HIS A 147 7.65 -1.11 -4.76
C HIS A 147 6.71 -2.35 -4.66
N GLY A 148 7.26 -3.55 -4.76
CA GLY A 148 6.48 -4.78 -4.86
C GLY A 148 5.48 -5.05 -3.72
N LYS A 149 5.62 -4.41 -2.54
CA LYS A 149 4.65 -4.50 -1.42
C LYS A 149 3.53 -3.46 -1.53
N ASN A 150 3.73 -2.38 -2.31
CA ASN A 150 2.77 -1.27 -2.49
C ASN A 150 1.98 -1.36 -3.80
N VAL A 151 2.19 -2.42 -4.55
CA VAL A 151 1.44 -2.74 -5.77
C VAL A 151 0.91 -4.16 -5.72
N MET A 152 -0.28 -4.37 -6.26
CA MET A 152 -0.99 -5.65 -6.21
C MET A 152 -1.40 -6.10 -7.61
N MET A 153 -1.68 -7.38 -7.71
CA MET A 153 -2.37 -8.00 -8.84
C MET A 153 -3.70 -8.56 -8.39
N TYR A 154 -4.77 -8.24 -9.12
CA TYR A 154 -6.09 -8.82 -8.97
C TYR A 154 -6.64 -9.17 -10.36
N GLU A 155 -6.99 -10.43 -10.58
CA GLU A 155 -7.53 -10.91 -11.87
C GLU A 155 -6.68 -10.50 -13.09
N GLY A 156 -5.35 -10.55 -12.94
CA GLY A 156 -4.41 -10.19 -14.01
C GLY A 156 -4.26 -8.69 -14.26
N ARG A 157 -4.88 -7.82 -13.44
CA ARG A 157 -4.79 -6.36 -13.52
C ARG A 157 -3.91 -5.81 -12.40
N GLY A 158 -3.21 -4.72 -12.69
CA GLY A 158 -2.31 -4.04 -11.76
C GLY A 158 -3.02 -2.97 -10.93
N LEU A 159 -2.73 -2.93 -9.62
CA LEU A 159 -3.31 -2.01 -8.65
C LEU A 159 -2.20 -1.37 -7.81
N VAL A 160 -2.38 -0.11 -7.41
CA VAL A 160 -1.49 0.63 -6.49
C VAL A 160 -2.24 0.84 -5.18
N VAL A 161 -1.70 0.33 -4.07
CA VAL A 161 -2.43 0.24 -2.80
C VAL A 161 -1.91 1.17 -1.70
N ASP A 162 -0.69 1.67 -1.81
CA ASP A 162 -0.16 2.67 -0.89
C ASP A 162 0.32 3.90 -1.66
N ILE A 163 -0.30 5.04 -1.38
CA ILE A 163 -0.09 6.33 -2.04
C ILE A 163 0.27 7.44 -1.05
N SER A 164 0.53 7.10 0.21
CA SER A 164 0.76 8.04 1.31
C SER A 164 1.94 9.00 1.07
N ASP A 165 2.91 8.58 0.23
CA ASP A 165 4.12 9.36 -0.05
C ASP A 165 4.05 10.16 -1.38
N PHE A 166 2.90 10.22 -2.07
CA PHE A 166 2.79 10.84 -3.40
C PHE A 166 2.85 12.37 -3.42
N LEU A 167 2.74 13.04 -2.26
CA LEU A 167 2.99 14.48 -2.14
C LEU A 167 4.44 14.82 -1.79
N LYS A 168 5.22 13.85 -1.32
CA LYS A 168 6.59 14.09 -0.90
C LYS A 168 7.52 14.36 -2.09
N GLN A 169 8.45 15.31 -1.92
CA GLN A 169 9.46 15.65 -2.91
C GLN A 169 10.56 14.57 -3.01
N GLY A 170 11.22 14.50 -4.15
CA GLY A 170 12.36 13.61 -4.42
C GLY A 170 12.08 12.49 -5.42
N SER A 171 13.12 11.85 -5.92
CA SER A 171 13.03 10.80 -6.94
C SER A 171 12.58 9.47 -6.35
N GLY A 172 11.54 8.87 -6.92
CA GLY A 172 11.13 7.49 -6.67
C GLY A 172 11.62 6.57 -7.79
N SER A 173 12.68 5.79 -7.58
CA SER A 173 13.19 4.87 -8.60
C SER A 173 12.84 3.40 -8.33
N SER A 174 12.28 3.08 -7.17
CA SER A 174 12.00 1.69 -6.76
C SER A 174 11.12 0.94 -7.78
N TRP A 175 10.17 1.64 -8.41
CA TRP A 175 9.35 1.05 -9.46
C TRP A 175 10.13 0.77 -10.75
N ASN A 176 11.01 1.67 -11.17
CA ASN A 176 11.83 1.46 -12.36
C ASN A 176 12.81 0.30 -12.17
N ASP A 177 13.35 0.14 -10.96
CA ASP A 177 14.26 -0.97 -10.65
C ASP A 177 13.47 -2.29 -10.57
N PHE A 178 12.24 -2.28 -10.04
CA PHE A 178 11.35 -3.45 -10.11
C PHE A 178 11.03 -3.83 -11.57
N LYS A 179 10.76 -2.86 -12.45
CA LYS A 179 10.53 -3.11 -13.88
C LYS A 179 11.78 -3.71 -14.55
N ARG A 180 12.96 -3.19 -14.27
CA ARG A 180 14.21 -3.77 -14.78
C ARG A 180 14.35 -5.23 -14.36
N PHE A 181 14.19 -5.53 -13.07
CA PHE A 181 14.19 -6.90 -12.58
C PHE A 181 13.12 -7.75 -13.28
N TYR A 182 11.89 -7.23 -13.43
CA TYR A 182 10.80 -7.94 -14.08
C TYR A 182 11.13 -8.31 -15.53
N PHE A 183 11.60 -7.37 -16.36
CA PHE A 183 11.83 -7.61 -17.78
C PHE A 183 13.12 -8.39 -18.05
N TRP A 184 14.17 -8.18 -17.27
CA TRP A 184 15.49 -8.77 -17.53
C TRP A 184 15.70 -10.12 -16.84
N ILE A 185 15.04 -10.36 -15.71
CA ILE A 185 15.27 -11.56 -14.90
C ILE A 185 13.98 -12.38 -14.74
N TYR A 186 12.92 -11.76 -14.21
CA TYR A 186 11.72 -12.49 -13.86
C TYR A 186 11.02 -13.07 -15.08
N ARG A 187 10.71 -12.25 -16.08
CA ARG A 187 9.93 -12.66 -17.24
C ARG A 187 10.62 -13.76 -18.07
N PRO A 188 11.94 -13.66 -18.42
CA PRO A 188 12.60 -14.69 -19.22
C PRO A 188 12.96 -15.95 -18.44
N PHE A 189 13.37 -15.85 -17.17
CA PHE A 189 13.95 -16.97 -16.45
C PHE A 189 13.09 -17.53 -15.33
N LEU A 190 12.40 -16.70 -14.55
CA LEU A 190 11.67 -17.13 -13.36
C LEU A 190 10.20 -17.44 -13.64
N SER A 191 9.56 -16.65 -14.49
CA SER A 191 8.13 -16.79 -14.82
C SER A 191 7.78 -18.13 -15.50
N PRO A 192 8.58 -18.69 -16.42
CA PRO A 192 8.28 -19.98 -17.03
C PRO A 192 8.30 -21.15 -16.04
N VAL A 193 9.18 -21.11 -15.06
CA VAL A 193 9.42 -22.19 -14.09
C VAL A 193 8.61 -22.04 -12.79
N LYS A 194 7.81 -20.97 -12.66
CA LYS A 194 7.00 -20.68 -11.46
C LYS A 194 7.81 -20.77 -10.14
N ILE A 195 9.04 -20.26 -10.16
CA ILE A 195 9.93 -20.32 -8.99
C ILE A 195 9.33 -19.53 -7.84
N ARG A 196 9.34 -20.14 -6.65
CA ARG A 196 9.00 -19.48 -5.38
C ARG A 196 10.26 -18.87 -4.78
N ILE A 197 10.27 -17.55 -4.62
CA ILE A 197 11.41 -16.85 -4.01
C ILE A 197 11.22 -16.80 -2.49
N PRO A 198 12.14 -17.35 -1.68
CA PRO A 198 12.03 -17.29 -0.22
C PRO A 198 11.95 -15.84 0.29
N LEU A 199 11.10 -15.59 1.29
CA LEU A 199 10.93 -14.25 1.90
C LEU A 199 12.26 -13.67 2.37
N LYS A 200 13.12 -14.48 2.99
CA LYS A 200 14.45 -14.07 3.44
C LYS A 200 15.30 -13.49 2.31
N LEU A 201 15.22 -14.08 1.11
CA LEU A 201 15.96 -13.59 -0.06
C LEU A 201 15.37 -12.30 -0.61
N LEU A 202 14.04 -12.19 -0.66
CA LEU A 202 13.35 -10.96 -1.06
C LEU A 202 13.60 -9.81 -0.09
N ASP A 203 13.59 -10.07 1.21
CA ASP A 203 13.89 -9.04 2.22
C ASP A 203 15.38 -8.67 2.22
N PHE A 204 16.28 -9.63 2.03
CA PHE A 204 17.72 -9.37 1.89
C PHE A 204 18.02 -8.48 0.67
N THR A 205 17.45 -8.79 -0.50
CA THR A 205 17.63 -7.94 -1.70
C THR A 205 17.07 -6.53 -1.49
N ARG A 206 15.96 -6.39 -0.75
CA ARG A 206 15.40 -5.09 -0.39
C ARG A 206 16.31 -4.30 0.56
N LEU A 207 16.86 -4.95 1.57
CA LEU A 207 17.76 -4.31 2.55
C LEU A 207 19.07 -3.87 1.90
N THR A 208 19.71 -4.74 1.11
CA THR A 208 20.94 -4.42 0.38
C THR A 208 20.71 -3.29 -0.64
N TYR A 209 19.58 -3.30 -1.33
CA TYR A 209 19.21 -2.22 -2.25
C TYR A 209 19.03 -0.87 -1.53
N ARG A 210 18.33 -0.85 -0.40
CA ARG A 210 18.16 0.36 0.43
C ARG A 210 19.51 0.87 0.95
N TRP A 211 20.38 -0.02 1.41
CA TRP A 211 21.72 0.31 1.89
C TRP A 211 22.58 0.92 0.77
N LEU A 212 22.70 0.26 -0.38
CA LEU A 212 23.42 0.76 -1.56
C LEU A 212 22.94 2.17 -1.97
N ARG A 213 21.63 2.40 -1.99
CA ARG A 213 21.09 3.72 -2.29
C ARG A 213 21.41 4.77 -1.24
N SER A 214 21.47 4.38 0.03
CA SER A 214 21.84 5.32 1.10
C SER A 214 23.31 5.75 1.00
N VAL A 215 24.18 4.85 0.57
CA VAL A 215 25.61 5.14 0.35
C VAL A 215 25.78 6.07 -0.85
N LEU A 216 25.20 5.73 -2.01
CA LEU A 216 25.29 6.52 -3.23
C LEU A 216 24.70 7.95 -3.11
N ARG A 217 23.75 8.16 -2.19
CA ARG A 217 23.20 9.50 -1.92
C ARG A 217 24.05 10.35 -0.98
N ARG A 218 25.00 9.77 -0.28
CA ARG A 218 25.94 10.51 0.60
C ARG A 218 27.14 11.06 -0.16
N GLU A 219 27.38 10.55 -1.37
CA GLU A 219 28.48 10.96 -2.22
C GLU A 219 28.10 11.96 -3.32
N SER A 220 26.81 12.34 -3.37
CA SER A 220 26.26 13.37 -4.27
C SER A 220 25.74 14.56 -3.49
#